data_522663eec17f56f74510f890ee3600d9
#
_entry.id   522663eec17f56f74510f890ee3600d9
#
_cell.length_a   1.000
_cell.length_b   1.000
_cell.length_c   1.000
_cell.angle_alpha   90.00
_cell.angle_beta   90.00
_cell.angle_gamma   90.00
#
_symmetry.space_group_name_H-M   'P 1'
#
loop_
_entity.id
_entity.type
_entity.pdbx_description
1 polymer ?
#
loop_
_entity_poly.entity_id
_entity_poly.type
_entity_poly.pdbx_seq_one_letter_code
_entity_poly.pdbx_strand_id
1 'polypeptide(L)'
;MTTPAPVAEAPRTSHLGVPTMAMLVVGSMVGAGVFSLPRQFAESTGVAGALVAWGVAGTGTLLLALVFQRLALRRPDLDAGVYAYAQAGFGEYLGFFSAFGYWASACVGNVTYWVLITSTLGAVFPALGSGDTLLAVAVGSAGLWVFFAVVRRGIREATAVNRVVTVAKLVPIVVLVVLAVVAFDPAVFADNWGGSPGSGTLLDQVRGTMLVTVFVFLGVEGASTFSRHARRRQDVGRATLLGFGSVFALFASVTIVSYGILPADQIAQLEEPSMGGVLDAAFGSWGTTFVSVGLVVSVLGAYLAWTLMAAEVLFVAARDGDMPRFLRTTNEHDAPVPALLMSTALAQAVLLLTLASERAFDFALELTGALVLVPYLLAAAYGVRLLRRDRGSRGPLVVAALATLYTAWLLFAAGIDHLLVVFVVYAPASVLVVLTRREQGRRWFSPRERVVLAVSLLGAAAGLVALFTGLIAL
;
A
#
# COMPACT_ATOMS: atom_id res chain seq x y z
N MET A 1 -16.91 -58.04 2.74
CA MET A 1 -15.78 -57.30 2.20
C MET A 1 -16.33 -56.11 1.47
N THR A 2 -16.40 -54.95 2.13
CA THR A 2 -16.87 -53.67 1.55
C THR A 2 -15.63 -52.93 1.08
N THR A 3 -15.58 -52.71 -0.23
CA THR A 3 -14.55 -51.90 -0.91
C THR A 3 -14.60 -50.46 -0.36
N PRO A 4 -13.49 -49.86 0.13
CA PRO A 4 -13.53 -48.48 0.54
C PRO A 4 -13.75 -47.55 -0.67
N ALA A 5 -14.63 -46.57 -0.49
CA ALA A 5 -14.90 -45.55 -1.46
C ALA A 5 -13.62 -44.75 -1.82
N PRO A 6 -13.43 -44.36 -3.09
CA PRO A 6 -12.25 -43.57 -3.47
C PRO A 6 -12.26 -42.23 -2.74
N VAL A 7 -11.16 -41.95 -2.02
CA VAL A 7 -10.90 -40.65 -1.42
C VAL A 7 -10.88 -39.64 -2.56
N ALA A 8 -11.77 -38.65 -2.51
CA ALA A 8 -11.82 -37.57 -3.46
C ALA A 8 -10.43 -36.89 -3.52
N GLU A 9 -9.78 -36.93 -4.68
CA GLU A 9 -8.53 -36.21 -4.92
C GLU A 9 -8.77 -34.73 -4.59
N ALA A 10 -7.99 -34.20 -3.66
CA ALA A 10 -7.95 -32.77 -3.40
C ALA A 10 -7.67 -32.01 -4.70
N PRO A 11 -8.32 -30.87 -4.95
CA PRO A 11 -8.17 -30.14 -6.21
C PRO A 11 -6.69 -29.88 -6.45
N ARG A 12 -6.20 -30.25 -7.64
CA ARG A 12 -4.81 -30.04 -8.08
C ARG A 12 -4.46 -28.56 -7.93
N THR A 13 -3.71 -28.20 -6.90
CA THR A 13 -3.17 -26.87 -6.73
C THR A 13 -2.27 -26.56 -7.94
N SER A 14 -2.66 -25.59 -8.75
CA SER A 14 -1.87 -25.17 -9.91
C SER A 14 -0.55 -24.56 -9.39
N HIS A 15 0.55 -25.26 -9.59
CA HIS A 15 1.86 -24.78 -9.19
C HIS A 15 2.29 -23.60 -10.07
N LEU A 16 2.44 -22.41 -9.45
CA LEU A 16 2.82 -21.18 -10.13
C LEU A 16 4.33 -21.16 -10.45
N GLY A 17 4.69 -20.87 -11.70
CA GLY A 17 6.06 -20.64 -12.13
C GLY A 17 6.56 -19.23 -11.80
N VAL A 18 7.88 -19.01 -11.89
CA VAL A 18 8.53 -17.72 -11.61
C VAL A 18 7.90 -16.55 -12.38
N PRO A 19 7.64 -16.62 -13.70
CA PRO A 19 7.04 -15.49 -14.43
C PRO A 19 5.65 -15.13 -13.91
N THR A 20 4.80 -16.12 -13.63
CA THR A 20 3.44 -15.88 -13.13
C THR A 20 3.48 -15.23 -11.74
N MET A 21 4.37 -15.69 -10.87
CA MET A 21 4.53 -15.09 -9.54
C MET A 21 5.13 -13.69 -9.61
N ALA A 22 6.10 -13.43 -10.50
CA ALA A 22 6.63 -12.08 -10.73
C ALA A 22 5.52 -11.13 -11.24
N MET A 23 4.66 -11.58 -12.16
CA MET A 23 3.51 -10.80 -12.62
C MET A 23 2.49 -10.53 -11.51
N LEU A 24 2.31 -11.44 -10.55
CA LEU A 24 1.48 -11.18 -9.38
C LEU A 24 2.07 -10.08 -8.48
N VAL A 25 3.39 -10.09 -8.28
CA VAL A 25 4.10 -9.02 -7.55
C VAL A 25 3.95 -7.68 -8.28
N VAL A 26 4.23 -7.63 -9.58
CA VAL A 26 4.01 -6.42 -10.40
C VAL A 26 2.55 -5.97 -10.30
N GLY A 27 1.62 -6.93 -10.41
CA GLY A 27 0.19 -6.66 -10.34
C GLY A 27 -0.26 -6.07 -9.01
N SER A 28 0.31 -6.49 -7.88
CA SER A 28 -0.02 -5.95 -6.55
C SER A 28 0.59 -4.58 -6.27
N MET A 29 1.78 -4.30 -6.80
CA MET A 29 2.50 -3.05 -6.56
C MET A 29 2.09 -1.92 -7.51
N VAL A 30 1.83 -2.20 -8.79
CA VAL A 30 1.42 -1.17 -9.76
C VAL A 30 -0.04 -0.81 -9.53
N GLY A 31 -0.27 0.24 -8.77
CA GLY A 31 -1.58 0.82 -8.46
C GLY A 31 -1.73 2.24 -9.00
N ALA A 32 -2.41 3.09 -8.24
CA ALA A 32 -2.65 4.49 -8.56
C ALA A 32 -1.38 5.37 -8.47
N GLY A 33 -0.52 5.11 -7.49
CA GLY A 33 0.57 6.00 -7.13
C GLY A 33 1.58 6.27 -8.25
N VAL A 34 1.80 5.33 -9.17
CA VAL A 34 2.74 5.54 -10.28
C VAL A 34 2.33 6.70 -11.21
N PHE A 35 1.04 6.94 -11.35
CA PHE A 35 0.51 8.01 -12.22
C PHE A 35 0.70 9.41 -11.63
N SER A 36 1.00 9.49 -10.33
CA SER A 36 1.22 10.71 -9.57
C SER A 36 2.69 10.96 -9.20
N LEU A 37 3.58 10.00 -9.47
CA LEU A 37 5.00 10.08 -9.10
C LEU A 37 5.71 11.36 -9.59
N PRO A 38 5.49 11.86 -10.82
CA PRO A 38 6.17 13.07 -11.26
C PRO A 38 5.93 14.24 -10.31
N ARG A 39 4.68 14.58 -10.04
CA ARG A 39 4.29 15.67 -9.14
C ARG A 39 4.76 15.43 -7.71
N GLN A 40 4.44 14.26 -7.15
CA GLN A 40 4.76 13.91 -5.77
C GLN A 40 6.26 14.04 -5.44
N PHE A 41 7.11 13.72 -6.39
CA PHE A 41 8.55 13.92 -6.23
C PHE A 41 8.96 15.38 -6.44
N ALA A 42 8.45 16.04 -7.49
CA ALA A 42 8.82 17.42 -7.82
C ALA A 42 8.41 18.43 -6.73
N GLU A 43 7.35 18.17 -5.97
CA GLU A 43 6.95 18.97 -4.80
C GLU A 43 8.02 18.95 -3.69
N SER A 44 8.75 17.84 -3.57
CA SER A 44 9.71 17.65 -2.48
C SER A 44 11.15 17.74 -2.91
N THR A 45 11.47 17.42 -4.17
CA THR A 45 12.87 17.20 -4.55
C THR A 45 13.14 17.51 -6.02
N GLY A 46 14.44 17.72 -6.33
CA GLY A 46 14.96 17.69 -7.69
C GLY A 46 15.58 16.33 -8.03
N VAL A 47 16.33 16.31 -9.13
CA VAL A 47 16.96 15.08 -9.67
C VAL A 47 17.88 14.42 -8.63
N ALA A 48 18.77 15.19 -7.99
CA ALA A 48 19.72 14.65 -7.03
C ALA A 48 19.02 13.97 -5.84
N GLY A 49 18.03 14.66 -5.24
CA GLY A 49 17.26 14.11 -4.15
C GLY A 49 16.38 12.91 -4.58
N ALA A 50 15.82 12.93 -5.77
CA ALA A 50 15.06 11.81 -6.32
C ALA A 50 15.94 10.56 -6.50
N LEU A 51 17.15 10.70 -7.02
CA LEU A 51 18.10 9.58 -7.14
C LEU A 51 18.46 8.97 -5.79
N VAL A 52 18.73 9.83 -4.78
CA VAL A 52 19.01 9.36 -3.42
C VAL A 52 17.78 8.71 -2.80
N ALA A 53 16.59 9.34 -2.95
CA ALA A 53 15.33 8.80 -2.44
C ALA A 53 15.02 7.41 -3.02
N TRP A 54 15.15 7.24 -4.34
CA TRP A 54 15.00 5.93 -4.99
C TRP A 54 16.06 4.92 -4.55
N GLY A 55 17.31 5.36 -4.33
CA GLY A 55 18.38 4.52 -3.79
C GLY A 55 18.03 4.00 -2.38
N VAL A 56 17.56 4.87 -1.50
CA VAL A 56 17.16 4.53 -0.13
C VAL A 56 15.90 3.64 -0.13
N ALA A 57 14.84 4.08 -0.82
CA ALA A 57 13.58 3.36 -0.86
C ALA A 57 13.70 2.01 -1.56
N GLY A 58 14.40 1.95 -2.71
CA GLY A 58 14.61 0.72 -3.46
C GLY A 58 15.42 -0.31 -2.67
N THR A 59 16.54 0.11 -2.07
CA THR A 59 17.36 -0.79 -1.24
C THR A 59 16.60 -1.24 0.01
N GLY A 60 15.96 -0.30 0.72
CA GLY A 60 15.24 -0.60 1.95
C GLY A 60 14.05 -1.54 1.73
N THR A 61 13.25 -1.30 0.68
CA THR A 61 12.12 -2.16 0.33
C THR A 61 12.57 -3.53 -0.17
N LEU A 62 13.69 -3.61 -0.92
CA LEU A 62 14.28 -4.89 -1.30
C LEU A 62 14.70 -5.70 -0.07
N LEU A 63 15.35 -5.08 0.90
CA LEU A 63 15.73 -5.74 2.16
C LEU A 63 14.48 -6.24 2.90
N LEU A 64 13.41 -5.45 2.97
CA LEU A 64 12.15 -5.82 3.57
C LEU A 64 11.49 -7.01 2.84
N ALA A 65 11.45 -6.99 1.50
CA ALA A 65 10.97 -8.08 0.67
C ALA A 65 11.72 -9.39 0.91
N LEU A 66 13.04 -9.32 1.06
CA LEU A 66 13.88 -10.48 1.39
C LEU A 66 13.61 -11.00 2.81
N VAL A 67 13.25 -10.13 3.76
CA VAL A 67 12.79 -10.55 5.10
C VAL A 67 11.46 -11.28 4.99
N PHE A 68 10.46 -10.73 4.33
CA PHE A 68 9.16 -11.40 4.12
C PHE A 68 9.31 -12.76 3.47
N GLN A 69 10.12 -12.86 2.40
CA GLN A 69 10.44 -14.12 1.75
C GLN A 69 11.01 -15.15 2.75
N ARG A 70 11.99 -14.75 3.58
CA ARG A 70 12.60 -15.65 4.55
C ARG A 70 11.65 -16.07 5.64
N LEU A 71 10.80 -15.16 6.12
CA LEU A 71 9.77 -15.47 7.10
C LEU A 71 8.78 -16.48 6.54
N ALA A 72 8.28 -16.29 5.31
CA ALA A 72 7.38 -17.23 4.64
C ALA A 72 8.00 -18.63 4.45
N LEU A 73 9.31 -18.72 4.19
CA LEU A 73 10.01 -19.99 4.04
C LEU A 73 10.27 -20.69 5.36
N ARG A 74 10.55 -19.95 6.45
CA ARG A 74 10.93 -20.50 7.75
C ARG A 74 9.77 -20.72 8.70
N ARG A 75 8.69 -19.99 8.52
CA ARG A 75 7.47 -20.07 9.32
C ARG A 75 6.25 -20.27 8.40
N PRO A 76 6.20 -21.40 7.68
CA PRO A 76 5.06 -21.74 6.83
C PRO A 76 3.76 -21.97 7.60
N ASP A 77 3.84 -22.09 8.93
CA ASP A 77 2.74 -22.13 9.87
C ASP A 77 2.08 -20.75 10.09
N LEU A 78 2.77 -19.65 9.74
CA LEU A 78 2.30 -18.29 9.86
C LEU A 78 1.95 -17.72 8.46
N ASP A 79 0.98 -18.34 7.81
CA ASP A 79 0.58 -17.98 6.42
C ASP A 79 -0.43 -16.82 6.32
N ALA A 80 -0.85 -16.30 7.46
CA ALA A 80 -1.77 -15.15 7.54
C ALA A 80 -1.13 -13.78 7.23
N GLY A 81 0.09 -13.75 6.69
CA GLY A 81 0.78 -12.54 6.23
C GLY A 81 1.50 -11.75 7.33
N VAL A 82 1.63 -10.43 7.10
CA VAL A 82 2.50 -9.54 7.89
C VAL A 82 2.13 -9.52 9.38
N TYR A 83 0.85 -9.62 9.73
CA TYR A 83 0.40 -9.54 11.12
C TYR A 83 0.76 -10.78 11.95
N ALA A 84 0.74 -11.97 11.34
CA ALA A 84 1.09 -13.20 12.06
C ALA A 84 2.54 -13.19 12.55
N TYR A 85 3.44 -12.55 11.81
CA TYR A 85 4.83 -12.35 12.22
C TYR A 85 4.94 -11.43 13.44
N ALA A 86 4.16 -10.34 13.46
CA ALA A 86 4.12 -9.42 14.60
C ALA A 86 3.60 -10.13 15.87
N GLN A 87 2.55 -10.92 15.75
CA GLN A 87 1.97 -11.69 16.84
C GLN A 87 2.97 -12.72 17.41
N ALA A 88 3.59 -13.52 16.53
CA ALA A 88 4.60 -14.51 16.93
C ALA A 88 5.84 -13.87 17.58
N GLY A 89 6.15 -12.64 17.19
CA GLY A 89 7.28 -11.88 17.72
C GLY A 89 7.01 -11.17 19.03
N PHE A 90 5.85 -10.55 19.17
CA PHE A 90 5.62 -9.52 20.19
C PHE A 90 4.32 -9.70 20.99
N GLY A 91 3.56 -10.76 20.69
CA GLY A 91 2.32 -11.09 21.38
C GLY A 91 1.07 -10.55 20.70
N GLU A 92 -0.08 -10.97 21.23
CA GLU A 92 -1.39 -10.78 20.61
C GLU A 92 -1.77 -9.33 20.34
N TYR A 93 -1.49 -8.42 21.29
CA TYR A 93 -1.90 -7.01 21.14
C TYR A 93 -1.12 -6.28 20.04
N LEU A 94 0.19 -6.52 19.92
CA LEU A 94 0.98 -5.96 18.82
C LEU A 94 0.69 -6.68 17.50
N GLY A 95 0.34 -7.98 17.55
CA GLY A 95 -0.21 -8.69 16.40
C GLY A 95 -1.51 -8.06 15.91
N PHE A 96 -2.44 -7.74 16.81
CA PHE A 96 -3.66 -7.02 16.50
C PHE A 96 -3.37 -5.65 15.86
N PHE A 97 -2.46 -4.86 16.45
CA PHE A 97 -2.07 -3.57 15.85
C PHE A 97 -1.54 -3.74 14.43
N SER A 98 -0.73 -4.78 14.19
CA SER A 98 -0.23 -5.08 12.86
C SER A 98 -1.35 -5.46 11.87
N ALA A 99 -2.29 -6.31 12.28
CA ALA A 99 -3.45 -6.68 11.46
C ALA A 99 -4.31 -5.46 11.13
N PHE A 100 -4.64 -4.69 12.17
CA PHE A 100 -5.49 -3.51 12.04
C PHE A 100 -4.84 -2.43 11.16
N GLY A 101 -3.54 -2.13 11.36
CA GLY A 101 -2.84 -1.13 10.58
C GLY A 101 -2.70 -1.50 9.11
N TYR A 102 -2.41 -2.76 8.81
CA TYR A 102 -2.36 -3.25 7.44
C TYR A 102 -3.74 -3.17 6.77
N TRP A 103 -4.79 -3.59 7.47
CA TRP A 103 -6.16 -3.47 7.01
C TRP A 103 -6.58 -2.01 6.79
N ALA A 104 -6.34 -1.14 7.77
CA ALA A 104 -6.68 0.28 7.67
C ALA A 104 -5.93 0.97 6.52
N SER A 105 -4.64 0.65 6.34
CA SER A 105 -3.86 1.10 5.18
C SER A 105 -4.50 0.69 3.86
N ALA A 106 -4.96 -0.56 3.72
CA ALA A 106 -5.65 -1.02 2.51
C ALA A 106 -6.98 -0.27 2.27
N CYS A 107 -7.73 0.02 3.34
CA CYS A 107 -8.99 0.78 3.24
C CYS A 107 -8.75 2.24 2.81
N VAL A 108 -7.75 2.91 3.39
CA VAL A 108 -7.38 4.29 3.04
C VAL A 108 -6.79 4.35 1.64
N GLY A 109 -5.95 3.38 1.26
CA GLY A 109 -5.44 3.24 -0.12
C GLY A 109 -6.56 3.10 -1.16
N ASN A 110 -7.64 2.44 -0.80
CA ASN A 110 -8.83 2.39 -1.65
C ASN A 110 -9.53 3.75 -1.80
N VAL A 111 -9.44 4.64 -0.81
CA VAL A 111 -9.92 6.03 -0.94
C VAL A 111 -9.04 6.81 -1.92
N THR A 112 -7.72 6.67 -1.81
CA THR A 112 -6.77 7.29 -2.76
C THR A 112 -7.12 6.94 -4.22
N TYR A 113 -7.56 5.69 -4.46
CA TYR A 113 -8.00 5.26 -5.78
C TYR A 113 -9.24 5.99 -6.27
N TRP A 114 -10.25 6.18 -5.44
CA TRP A 114 -11.46 6.92 -5.83
C TRP A 114 -11.21 8.40 -6.00
N VAL A 115 -10.40 9.03 -5.15
CA VAL A 115 -10.01 10.43 -5.30
C VAL A 115 -9.27 10.62 -6.63
N LEU A 116 -8.34 9.71 -6.98
CA LEU A 116 -7.62 9.81 -8.25
C LEU A 116 -8.52 9.57 -9.47
N ILE A 117 -9.49 8.65 -9.39
CA ILE A 117 -10.46 8.43 -10.48
C ILE A 117 -11.31 9.69 -10.68
N THR A 118 -11.83 10.28 -9.60
CA THR A 118 -12.70 11.47 -9.69
C THR A 118 -11.92 12.71 -10.10
N SER A 119 -10.67 12.90 -9.66
CA SER A 119 -9.75 13.93 -10.16
C SER A 119 -9.49 13.76 -11.65
N THR A 120 -9.18 12.56 -12.09
CA THR A 120 -8.97 12.25 -13.51
C THR A 120 -10.20 12.58 -14.37
N LEU A 121 -11.40 12.26 -13.86
CA LEU A 121 -12.66 12.62 -14.53
C LEU A 121 -12.94 14.13 -14.46
N GLY A 122 -12.37 14.85 -13.50
CA GLY A 122 -12.46 16.29 -13.36
C GLY A 122 -11.95 17.06 -14.60
N ALA A 123 -10.94 16.50 -15.28
CA ALA A 123 -10.46 17.06 -16.56
C ALA A 123 -11.54 17.10 -17.66
N VAL A 124 -12.54 16.20 -17.61
CA VAL A 124 -13.66 16.15 -18.56
C VAL A 124 -14.91 16.78 -17.95
N PHE A 125 -15.12 16.59 -16.65
CA PHE A 125 -16.27 17.09 -15.89
C PHE A 125 -15.79 18.02 -14.78
N PRO A 126 -15.62 19.33 -15.04
CA PRO A 126 -15.03 20.29 -14.09
C PRO A 126 -15.73 20.37 -12.72
N ALA A 127 -17.00 19.94 -12.62
CA ALA A 127 -17.73 19.87 -11.35
C ALA A 127 -17.15 18.85 -10.35
N LEU A 128 -16.29 17.95 -10.80
CA LEU A 128 -15.59 16.99 -9.93
C LEU A 128 -14.33 17.58 -9.27
N GLY A 129 -13.82 18.72 -9.78
CA GLY A 129 -12.60 19.36 -9.27
C GLY A 129 -11.40 18.42 -9.29
N SER A 130 -10.54 18.55 -8.29
CA SER A 130 -9.40 17.66 -8.02
C SER A 130 -9.76 16.39 -7.24
N GLY A 131 -11.04 16.01 -7.21
CA GLY A 131 -11.52 14.83 -6.51
C GLY A 131 -11.99 15.11 -5.07
N ASP A 132 -12.05 16.37 -4.67
CA ASP A 132 -12.35 16.90 -3.34
C ASP A 132 -13.75 17.52 -3.22
N THR A 133 -14.47 17.67 -4.33
CA THR A 133 -15.82 18.26 -4.35
C THR A 133 -16.87 17.30 -3.79
N LEU A 134 -18.00 17.84 -3.34
CA LEU A 134 -19.14 17.03 -2.88
C LEU A 134 -19.62 16.04 -3.94
N LEU A 135 -19.60 16.45 -5.23
CA LEU A 135 -19.94 15.56 -6.35
C LEU A 135 -18.91 14.44 -6.52
N ALA A 136 -17.61 14.75 -6.40
CA ALA A 136 -16.55 13.75 -6.47
C ALA A 136 -16.69 12.71 -5.36
N VAL A 137 -16.94 13.17 -4.13
CA VAL A 137 -17.17 12.28 -2.98
C VAL A 137 -18.45 11.46 -3.16
N ALA A 138 -19.52 12.02 -3.74
CA ALA A 138 -20.73 11.26 -4.05
C ALA A 138 -20.48 10.18 -5.10
N VAL A 139 -19.73 10.47 -6.16
CA VAL A 139 -19.32 9.50 -7.20
C VAL A 139 -18.42 8.42 -6.59
N GLY A 140 -17.42 8.79 -5.80
CA GLY A 140 -16.56 7.85 -5.09
C GLY A 140 -17.34 6.95 -4.14
N SER A 141 -18.30 7.53 -3.37
CA SER A 141 -19.19 6.77 -2.49
C SER A 141 -20.05 5.77 -3.29
N ALA A 142 -20.66 6.22 -4.39
CA ALA A 142 -21.41 5.31 -5.25
C ALA A 142 -20.54 4.14 -5.74
N GLY A 143 -19.30 4.43 -6.15
CA GLY A 143 -18.33 3.41 -6.53
C GLY A 143 -17.99 2.45 -5.41
N LEU A 144 -17.67 2.93 -4.20
CA LEU A 144 -17.42 2.09 -3.01
C LEU A 144 -18.55 1.08 -2.79
N TRP A 145 -19.81 1.55 -2.79
CA TRP A 145 -20.96 0.69 -2.54
C TRP A 145 -21.33 -0.23 -3.70
N VAL A 146 -21.10 0.19 -4.95
CA VAL A 146 -21.24 -0.69 -6.11
C VAL A 146 -20.26 -1.86 -6.02
N PHE A 147 -18.98 -1.59 -5.72
CA PHE A 147 -17.98 -2.66 -5.56
C PHE A 147 -18.28 -3.53 -4.34
N PHE A 148 -18.77 -2.96 -3.23
CA PHE A 148 -19.27 -3.76 -2.11
C PHE A 148 -20.36 -4.75 -2.58
N ALA A 149 -21.35 -4.27 -3.34
CA ALA A 149 -22.42 -5.13 -3.85
C ALA A 149 -21.94 -6.22 -4.82
N VAL A 150 -20.94 -5.89 -5.65
CA VAL A 150 -20.32 -6.85 -6.59
C VAL A 150 -19.54 -7.92 -5.81
N VAL A 151 -18.66 -7.51 -4.89
CA VAL A 151 -17.82 -8.44 -4.10
C VAL A 151 -18.68 -9.34 -3.21
N ARG A 152 -19.76 -8.81 -2.62
CA ARG A 152 -20.71 -9.57 -1.81
C ARG A 152 -21.35 -10.72 -2.58
N ARG A 153 -21.53 -10.61 -3.91
CA ARG A 153 -22.12 -11.67 -4.78
C ARG A 153 -21.11 -12.77 -5.13
N GLY A 154 -19.87 -12.63 -4.70
CA GLY A 154 -18.78 -13.56 -4.99
C GLY A 154 -18.15 -13.29 -6.37
N ILE A 155 -16.83 -13.29 -6.43
CA ILE A 155 -16.10 -13.14 -7.70
C ILE A 155 -15.26 -14.41 -7.90
N ARG A 156 -15.75 -15.34 -8.67
CA ARG A 156 -15.00 -16.56 -9.06
C ARG A 156 -13.99 -16.34 -10.19
N GLU A 157 -14.03 -15.18 -10.87
CA GLU A 157 -13.25 -14.94 -12.10
C GLU A 157 -12.10 -13.93 -11.94
N ALA A 158 -11.70 -13.60 -10.72
CA ALA A 158 -10.71 -12.57 -10.43
C ALA A 158 -9.35 -12.77 -11.14
N THR A 159 -8.95 -14.01 -11.45
CA THR A 159 -7.62 -14.30 -12.01
C THR A 159 -7.48 -13.89 -13.49
N ALA A 160 -8.52 -14.08 -14.29
CA ALA A 160 -8.50 -13.69 -15.72
C ALA A 160 -8.58 -12.17 -15.85
N VAL A 161 -9.48 -11.53 -15.08
CA VAL A 161 -9.61 -10.07 -14.99
C VAL A 161 -8.29 -9.43 -14.55
N ASN A 162 -7.65 -9.99 -13.53
CA ASN A 162 -6.38 -9.46 -13.03
C ASN A 162 -5.25 -9.47 -14.08
N ARG A 163 -5.19 -10.48 -14.96
CA ARG A 163 -4.19 -10.51 -16.03
C ARG A 163 -4.42 -9.40 -17.06
N VAL A 164 -5.66 -9.21 -17.51
CA VAL A 164 -6.01 -8.15 -18.48
C VAL A 164 -5.73 -6.78 -17.87
N VAL A 165 -6.15 -6.56 -16.62
CA VAL A 165 -5.90 -5.31 -15.89
C VAL A 165 -4.40 -5.07 -15.71
N THR A 166 -3.61 -6.10 -15.38
CA THR A 166 -2.15 -5.95 -15.20
C THR A 166 -1.45 -5.54 -16.50
N VAL A 167 -1.87 -6.05 -17.64
CA VAL A 167 -1.34 -5.61 -18.94
C VAL A 167 -1.82 -4.19 -19.26
N ALA A 168 -3.11 -3.91 -19.08
CA ALA A 168 -3.70 -2.61 -19.37
C ALA A 168 -3.03 -1.47 -18.58
N LYS A 169 -2.68 -1.69 -17.32
CA LYS A 169 -2.03 -0.68 -16.48
C LYS A 169 -0.54 -0.46 -16.81
N LEU A 170 0.16 -1.44 -17.37
CA LEU A 170 1.55 -1.26 -17.76
C LEU A 170 1.72 -0.47 -19.06
N VAL A 171 0.75 -0.56 -19.97
CA VAL A 171 0.83 0.10 -21.29
C VAL A 171 1.04 1.61 -21.18
N PRO A 172 0.20 2.39 -20.49
CA PRO A 172 0.41 3.86 -20.42
C PRO A 172 1.72 4.24 -19.73
N ILE A 173 2.16 3.45 -18.75
CA ILE A 173 3.41 3.72 -18.02
C ILE A 173 4.63 3.47 -18.93
N VAL A 174 4.65 2.35 -19.65
CA VAL A 174 5.73 2.05 -20.59
C VAL A 174 5.74 3.07 -21.74
N VAL A 175 4.58 3.42 -22.28
CA VAL A 175 4.46 4.44 -23.32
C VAL A 175 5.02 5.78 -22.83
N LEU A 176 4.65 6.22 -21.61
CA LEU A 176 5.25 7.43 -21.03
C LEU A 176 6.78 7.35 -21.03
N VAL A 177 7.34 6.29 -20.43
CA VAL A 177 8.80 6.17 -20.30
C VAL A 177 9.49 6.21 -21.66
N VAL A 178 8.95 5.49 -22.65
CA VAL A 178 9.52 5.46 -24.01
C VAL A 178 9.44 6.84 -24.66
N LEU A 179 8.29 7.49 -24.60
CA LEU A 179 8.10 8.82 -25.21
C LEU A 179 8.91 9.88 -24.45
N ALA A 180 8.95 9.83 -23.12
CA ALA A 180 9.74 10.73 -22.31
C ALA A 180 11.25 10.67 -22.60
N VAL A 181 11.78 9.47 -22.92
CA VAL A 181 13.18 9.33 -23.37
C VAL A 181 13.40 10.04 -24.71
N VAL A 182 12.42 10.01 -25.60
CA VAL A 182 12.52 10.69 -26.91
C VAL A 182 12.45 12.23 -26.77
N ALA A 183 11.65 12.73 -25.84
CA ALA A 183 11.47 14.16 -25.56
C ALA A 183 12.48 14.71 -24.54
N PHE A 184 13.39 13.88 -24.03
CA PHE A 184 14.31 14.23 -22.96
C PHE A 184 15.28 15.34 -23.38
N ASP A 185 15.28 16.45 -22.64
CA ASP A 185 16.24 17.56 -22.78
C ASP A 185 17.26 17.53 -21.63
N PRO A 186 18.56 17.25 -21.92
CA PRO A 186 19.59 17.26 -20.90
C PRO A 186 19.78 18.60 -20.19
N ALA A 187 19.44 19.74 -20.84
CA ALA A 187 19.56 21.04 -20.23
C ALA A 187 18.49 21.22 -19.15
N VAL A 188 17.23 20.94 -19.46
CA VAL A 188 16.13 20.94 -18.48
C VAL A 188 16.41 20.01 -17.31
N PHE A 189 16.96 18.82 -17.61
CA PHE A 189 17.35 17.86 -16.57
C PHE A 189 18.44 18.39 -15.64
N ALA A 190 19.44 19.08 -16.21
CA ALA A 190 20.55 19.68 -15.44
C ALA A 190 20.05 20.85 -14.55
N ASP A 191 19.13 21.67 -15.07
CA ASP A 191 18.52 22.76 -14.32
C ASP A 191 17.69 22.27 -13.12
N ASN A 192 17.07 21.09 -13.26
CA ASN A 192 16.30 20.44 -12.20
C ASN A 192 17.17 19.72 -11.14
N TRP A 193 18.51 19.77 -11.24
CA TRP A 193 19.40 18.96 -10.38
C TRP A 193 19.17 19.18 -8.90
N GLY A 194 19.05 20.43 -8.46
CA GLY A 194 18.90 20.81 -7.05
C GLY A 194 17.46 20.85 -6.53
N GLY A 195 16.49 20.74 -7.43
CA GLY A 195 15.06 20.95 -7.11
C GLY A 195 14.65 22.42 -7.15
N SER A 196 13.39 22.69 -6.80
CA SER A 196 12.84 24.04 -6.76
C SER A 196 13.41 24.88 -5.63
N PRO A 197 13.46 26.22 -5.75
CA PRO A 197 13.81 27.09 -4.64
C PRO A 197 12.90 26.82 -3.44
N GLY A 198 13.49 26.41 -2.30
CA GLY A 198 12.73 26.06 -1.10
C GLY A 198 12.61 24.57 -0.81
N SER A 199 13.11 23.68 -1.65
CA SER A 199 13.12 22.21 -1.40
C SER A 199 13.91 21.77 -0.15
N GLY A 200 14.61 22.70 0.51
CA GLY A 200 15.36 22.42 1.74
C GLY A 200 16.66 21.64 1.51
N THR A 201 17.17 21.03 2.59
CA THR A 201 18.36 20.18 2.52
C THR A 201 18.08 18.86 1.79
N LEU A 202 19.13 18.17 1.33
CA LEU A 202 18.97 16.84 0.72
C LEU A 202 18.23 15.86 1.64
N LEU A 203 18.41 15.98 2.95
CA LEU A 203 17.67 15.16 3.93
C LEU A 203 16.17 15.47 3.92
N ASP A 204 15.80 16.75 3.86
CA ASP A 204 14.39 17.18 3.81
C ASP A 204 13.75 16.72 2.51
N GLN A 205 14.44 16.84 1.38
CA GLN A 205 14.01 16.36 0.08
C GLN A 205 13.73 14.84 0.11
N VAL A 206 14.67 14.05 0.64
CA VAL A 206 14.50 12.60 0.75
C VAL A 206 13.34 12.26 1.70
N ARG A 207 13.23 12.93 2.85
CA ARG A 207 12.11 12.71 3.79
C ARG A 207 10.75 12.95 3.14
N GLY A 208 10.59 14.04 2.41
CA GLY A 208 9.35 14.41 1.76
C GLY A 208 8.82 13.35 0.77
N THR A 209 9.71 12.55 0.19
CA THR A 209 9.32 11.50 -0.75
C THR A 209 9.06 10.12 -0.11
N MET A 210 9.38 9.93 1.17
CA MET A 210 9.38 8.58 1.76
C MET A 210 8.00 7.94 1.85
N LEU A 211 6.97 8.68 2.25
CA LEU A 211 5.60 8.12 2.33
C LEU A 211 5.05 7.75 0.97
N VAL A 212 5.35 8.54 -0.06
CA VAL A 212 5.01 8.22 -1.46
C VAL A 212 5.69 6.91 -1.89
N THR A 213 6.98 6.75 -1.57
CA THR A 213 7.70 5.50 -1.91
C THR A 213 7.14 4.29 -1.16
N VAL A 214 6.71 4.45 0.09
CA VAL A 214 6.02 3.38 0.84
C VAL A 214 4.72 3.01 0.15
N PHE A 215 3.91 4.01 -0.23
CA PHE A 215 2.63 3.77 -0.91
C PHE A 215 2.80 3.02 -2.22
N VAL A 216 3.72 3.44 -3.08
CA VAL A 216 3.89 2.79 -4.40
C VAL A 216 4.52 1.40 -4.31
N PHE A 217 5.23 1.10 -3.23
CA PHE A 217 5.80 -0.23 -2.99
C PHE A 217 4.92 -1.15 -2.15
N LEU A 218 3.72 -0.71 -1.73
CA LEU A 218 2.72 -1.60 -1.11
C LEU A 218 2.40 -2.76 -2.06
N GLY A 219 2.34 -3.97 -1.49
CA GLY A 219 2.15 -5.20 -2.26
C GLY A 219 3.45 -5.97 -2.51
N VAL A 220 4.63 -5.44 -2.11
CA VAL A 220 5.91 -6.17 -2.21
C VAL A 220 5.89 -7.49 -1.41
N GLU A 221 5.10 -7.55 -0.35
CA GLU A 221 4.82 -8.74 0.45
C GLU A 221 3.98 -9.79 -0.30
N GLY A 222 3.32 -9.42 -1.39
CA GLY A 222 2.43 -10.30 -2.18
C GLY A 222 3.11 -11.60 -2.63
N ALA A 223 4.40 -11.56 -2.98
CA ALA A 223 5.15 -12.78 -3.31
C ALA A 223 5.20 -13.77 -2.14
N SER A 224 5.30 -13.29 -0.91
CA SER A 224 5.31 -14.15 0.29
C SER A 224 3.94 -14.77 0.55
N THR A 225 2.87 -14.03 0.28
CA THR A 225 1.47 -14.50 0.41
C THR A 225 1.16 -15.64 -0.55
N PHE A 226 1.76 -15.63 -1.77
CA PHE A 226 1.59 -16.71 -2.75
C PHE A 226 2.63 -17.84 -2.64
N SER A 227 3.50 -17.82 -1.64
CA SER A 227 4.60 -18.78 -1.48
C SER A 227 4.14 -20.25 -1.41
N ARG A 228 2.95 -20.51 -0.85
CA ARG A 228 2.34 -21.86 -0.78
C ARG A 228 1.95 -22.44 -2.14
N HIS A 229 1.75 -21.58 -3.16
CA HIS A 229 1.38 -21.98 -4.52
C HIS A 229 2.59 -22.08 -5.45
N ALA A 230 3.80 -21.79 -4.96
CA ALA A 230 5.02 -21.86 -5.76
C ALA A 230 5.36 -23.29 -6.14
N ARG A 231 5.75 -23.50 -7.41
CA ARG A 231 6.22 -24.81 -7.89
C ARG A 231 7.43 -25.29 -7.10
N ARG A 232 8.35 -24.37 -6.77
CA ARG A 232 9.50 -24.61 -5.88
C ARG A 232 9.62 -23.43 -4.93
N ARG A 233 9.89 -23.68 -3.65
CA ARG A 233 10.06 -22.59 -2.66
C ARG A 233 11.15 -21.58 -3.03
N GLN A 234 12.19 -22.02 -3.73
CA GLN A 234 13.27 -21.15 -4.22
C GLN A 234 12.79 -20.16 -5.30
N ASP A 235 11.71 -20.49 -6.02
CA ASP A 235 11.16 -19.66 -7.08
C ASP A 235 10.50 -18.38 -6.52
N VAL A 236 10.05 -18.40 -5.26
CA VAL A 236 9.49 -17.22 -4.58
C VAL A 236 10.50 -16.07 -4.57
N GLY A 237 11.77 -16.36 -4.20
CA GLY A 237 12.80 -15.33 -4.17
C GLY A 237 13.12 -14.74 -5.53
N ARG A 238 13.19 -15.59 -6.54
CA ARG A 238 13.42 -15.13 -7.92
C ARG A 238 12.27 -14.29 -8.43
N ALA A 239 11.04 -14.70 -8.16
CA ALA A 239 9.84 -13.96 -8.54
C ALA A 239 9.75 -12.60 -7.83
N THR A 240 10.08 -12.55 -6.52
CA THR A 240 10.15 -11.30 -5.76
C THR A 240 11.18 -10.34 -6.34
N LEU A 241 12.41 -10.81 -6.60
CA LEU A 241 13.48 -9.99 -7.16
C LEU A 241 13.15 -9.47 -8.55
N LEU A 242 12.61 -10.33 -9.44
CA LEU A 242 12.22 -9.93 -10.79
C LEU A 242 11.03 -8.96 -10.77
N GLY A 243 9.98 -9.28 -9.99
CA GLY A 243 8.80 -8.42 -9.88
C GLY A 243 9.14 -7.06 -9.29
N PHE A 244 9.82 -7.04 -8.14
CA PHE A 244 10.26 -5.81 -7.49
C PHE A 244 11.22 -5.00 -8.37
N GLY A 245 12.24 -5.64 -8.95
CA GLY A 245 13.21 -4.95 -9.81
C GLY A 245 12.56 -4.31 -11.03
N SER A 246 11.58 -4.99 -11.66
CA SER A 246 10.81 -4.44 -12.78
C SER A 246 9.98 -3.22 -12.36
N VAL A 247 9.29 -3.30 -11.22
CA VAL A 247 8.49 -2.18 -10.70
C VAL A 247 9.36 -1.01 -10.28
N PHE A 248 10.45 -1.28 -9.57
CA PHE A 248 11.42 -0.27 -9.17
C PHE A 248 11.99 0.48 -10.38
N ALA A 249 12.46 -0.26 -11.40
CA ALA A 249 12.99 0.35 -12.61
C ALA A 249 11.94 1.22 -13.31
N LEU A 250 10.70 0.73 -13.39
CA LEU A 250 9.61 1.45 -14.03
C LEU A 250 9.26 2.75 -13.27
N PHE A 251 9.09 2.68 -11.96
CA PHE A 251 8.71 3.83 -11.13
C PHE A 251 9.82 4.90 -11.06
N ALA A 252 11.06 4.46 -10.87
CA ALA A 252 12.21 5.35 -10.92
C ALA A 252 12.35 6.02 -12.29
N SER A 253 12.14 5.27 -13.39
CA SER A 253 12.18 5.82 -14.74
C SER A 253 11.11 6.90 -14.94
N VAL A 254 9.84 6.64 -14.55
CA VAL A 254 8.75 7.63 -14.65
C VAL A 254 9.14 8.93 -13.96
N THR A 255 9.66 8.84 -12.73
CA THR A 255 10.07 10.03 -11.97
C THR A 255 11.24 10.75 -12.63
N ILE A 256 12.31 10.03 -12.94
CA ILE A 256 13.57 10.63 -13.39
C ILE A 256 13.46 11.23 -14.79
N VAL A 257 12.76 10.55 -15.73
CA VAL A 257 12.62 11.08 -17.10
C VAL A 257 11.72 12.31 -17.14
N SER A 258 10.78 12.47 -16.22
CA SER A 258 9.90 13.64 -16.16
C SER A 258 10.67 14.94 -15.92
N TYR A 259 11.76 14.89 -15.15
CA TYR A 259 12.66 16.04 -14.94
C TYR A 259 13.45 16.48 -16.19
N GLY A 260 13.50 15.66 -17.22
CA GLY A 260 14.08 16.04 -18.51
C GLY A 260 13.05 16.61 -19.50
N ILE A 261 11.78 16.79 -19.08
CA ILE A 261 10.72 17.31 -19.95
C ILE A 261 10.26 18.69 -19.49
N LEU A 262 10.05 18.84 -18.18
CA LEU A 262 9.54 20.09 -17.59
C LEU A 262 10.41 20.54 -16.42
N PRO A 263 10.46 21.86 -16.13
CA PRO A 263 11.00 22.39 -14.88
C PRO A 263 10.29 21.79 -13.65
N ALA A 264 11.04 21.55 -12.58
CA ALA A 264 10.53 20.90 -11.37
C ALA A 264 9.34 21.65 -10.73
N ASP A 265 9.36 22.98 -10.73
CA ASP A 265 8.28 23.83 -10.26
C ASP A 265 6.99 23.68 -11.10
N GLN A 266 7.11 23.46 -12.40
CA GLN A 266 5.97 23.18 -13.27
C GLN A 266 5.43 21.76 -13.05
N ILE A 267 6.32 20.76 -12.88
CA ILE A 267 5.89 19.39 -12.58
C ILE A 267 5.14 19.35 -11.24
N ALA A 268 5.59 20.09 -10.23
CA ALA A 268 4.97 20.19 -8.92
C ALA A 268 3.55 20.80 -8.96
N GLN A 269 3.23 21.58 -9.99
CA GLN A 269 1.93 22.22 -10.16
C GLN A 269 0.98 21.46 -11.10
N LEU A 270 1.41 20.33 -11.66
CA LEU A 270 0.55 19.52 -12.52
C LEU A 270 -0.64 18.98 -11.73
N GLU A 271 -1.80 18.95 -12.37
CA GLU A 271 -2.96 18.26 -11.83
C GLU A 271 -2.78 16.73 -11.88
N GLU A 272 -3.47 16.03 -11.01
CA GLU A 272 -3.46 14.58 -11.02
C GLU A 272 -4.43 14.00 -12.09
N PRO A 273 -3.99 13.04 -12.90
CA PRO A 273 -2.72 12.32 -12.87
C PRO A 273 -1.58 13.07 -13.55
N SER A 274 -0.56 13.44 -12.79
CA SER A 274 0.56 14.27 -13.27
C SER A 274 1.36 13.66 -14.42
N MET A 275 1.36 12.34 -14.54
CA MET A 275 1.92 11.62 -15.68
C MET A 275 1.30 12.04 -17.02
N GLY A 276 -0.01 12.40 -17.03
CA GLY A 276 -0.71 12.91 -18.19
C GLY A 276 -0.18 14.30 -18.61
N GLY A 277 -0.03 15.20 -17.64
CA GLY A 277 0.51 16.55 -17.89
C GLY A 277 1.94 16.54 -18.41
N VAL A 278 2.79 15.61 -17.95
CA VAL A 278 4.15 15.44 -18.52
C VAL A 278 4.10 15.01 -19.99
N LEU A 279 3.18 14.11 -20.37
CA LEU A 279 3.01 13.73 -21.78
C LEU A 279 2.45 14.86 -22.63
N ASP A 280 1.49 15.63 -22.11
CA ASP A 280 0.90 16.77 -22.83
C ASP A 280 1.94 17.83 -23.13
N ALA A 281 2.84 18.10 -22.19
CA ALA A 281 3.92 19.05 -22.39
C ALA A 281 4.89 18.62 -23.52
N ALA A 282 5.14 17.32 -23.63
CA ALA A 282 6.07 16.78 -24.62
C ALA A 282 5.46 16.56 -25.99
N PHE A 283 4.18 16.15 -26.07
CA PHE A 283 3.57 15.61 -27.29
C PHE A 283 2.18 16.16 -27.61
N GLY A 284 1.69 17.13 -26.83
CA GLY A 284 0.36 17.74 -27.02
C GLY A 284 -0.77 17.04 -26.27
N SER A 285 -1.95 17.62 -26.28
CA SER A 285 -3.10 17.38 -25.40
C SER A 285 -3.73 15.97 -25.44
N TRP A 286 -3.21 15.02 -26.21
CA TRP A 286 -3.69 13.63 -26.22
C TRP A 286 -3.17 12.81 -25.03
N GLY A 287 -2.04 13.24 -24.43
CA GLY A 287 -1.34 12.50 -23.36
C GLY A 287 -2.20 12.33 -22.13
N THR A 288 -2.83 13.39 -21.63
CA THR A 288 -3.76 13.32 -20.50
C THR A 288 -4.93 12.38 -20.77
N THR A 289 -5.55 12.44 -21.94
CA THR A 289 -6.66 11.54 -22.30
C THR A 289 -6.21 10.08 -22.30
N PHE A 290 -5.06 9.79 -22.93
CA PHE A 290 -4.51 8.45 -23.01
C PHE A 290 -4.19 7.88 -21.62
N VAL A 291 -3.51 8.66 -20.78
CA VAL A 291 -3.16 8.27 -19.41
C VAL A 291 -4.42 8.07 -18.57
N SER A 292 -5.41 8.97 -18.68
CA SER A 292 -6.66 8.92 -17.93
C SER A 292 -7.45 7.65 -18.19
N VAL A 293 -7.57 7.23 -19.46
CA VAL A 293 -8.25 5.96 -19.80
C VAL A 293 -7.51 4.77 -19.21
N GLY A 294 -6.19 4.72 -19.40
CA GLY A 294 -5.34 3.66 -18.86
C GLY A 294 -5.39 3.60 -17.33
N LEU A 295 -5.39 4.77 -16.68
CA LEU A 295 -5.46 4.92 -15.23
C LEU A 295 -6.78 4.37 -14.69
N VAL A 296 -7.94 4.82 -15.22
CA VAL A 296 -9.25 4.38 -14.70
C VAL A 296 -9.38 2.87 -14.77
N VAL A 297 -9.01 2.24 -15.88
CA VAL A 297 -9.02 0.77 -16.03
C VAL A 297 -8.07 0.11 -15.03
N SER A 298 -6.87 0.65 -14.89
CA SER A 298 -5.84 0.16 -13.97
C SER A 298 -6.31 0.22 -12.51
N VAL A 299 -6.78 1.40 -12.12
CA VAL A 299 -7.11 1.70 -10.72
C VAL A 299 -8.34 0.94 -10.25
N LEU A 300 -9.38 0.77 -11.10
CA LEU A 300 -10.55 -0.05 -10.77
C LEU A 300 -10.17 -1.51 -10.52
N GLY A 301 -9.23 -2.06 -11.29
CA GLY A 301 -8.73 -3.41 -11.05
C GLY A 301 -7.90 -3.55 -9.79
N ALA A 302 -7.05 -2.56 -9.48
CA ALA A 302 -6.31 -2.52 -8.24
C ALA A 302 -7.24 -2.35 -7.03
N TYR A 303 -8.23 -1.47 -7.13
CA TYR A 303 -9.27 -1.26 -6.13
C TYR A 303 -9.99 -2.56 -5.75
N LEU A 304 -10.40 -3.34 -6.76
CA LEU A 304 -11.03 -4.64 -6.53
C LEU A 304 -10.12 -5.59 -5.76
N ALA A 305 -8.85 -5.71 -6.17
CA ALA A 305 -7.89 -6.60 -5.53
C ALA A 305 -7.64 -6.20 -4.07
N TRP A 306 -7.45 -4.91 -3.79
CA TRP A 306 -7.22 -4.40 -2.44
C TRP A 306 -8.46 -4.45 -1.56
N THR A 307 -9.68 -4.31 -2.13
CA THR A 307 -10.94 -4.50 -1.41
C THR A 307 -11.09 -5.94 -0.93
N LEU A 308 -10.78 -6.91 -1.78
CA LEU A 308 -10.78 -8.33 -1.42
C LEU A 308 -9.72 -8.63 -0.35
N MET A 309 -8.50 -8.09 -0.51
CA MET A 309 -7.42 -8.29 0.45
C MET A 309 -7.75 -7.68 1.82
N ALA A 310 -8.31 -6.47 1.87
CA ALA A 310 -8.73 -5.84 3.12
C ALA A 310 -9.76 -6.70 3.88
N ALA A 311 -10.79 -7.19 3.18
CA ALA A 311 -11.79 -8.06 3.79
C ALA A 311 -11.19 -9.39 4.27
N GLU A 312 -10.28 -9.98 3.51
CA GLU A 312 -9.61 -11.25 3.84
C GLU A 312 -8.74 -11.13 5.09
N VAL A 313 -7.99 -10.03 5.25
CA VAL A 313 -7.16 -9.80 6.45
C VAL A 313 -7.99 -9.84 7.72
N LEU A 314 -9.13 -9.16 7.77
CA LEU A 314 -10.03 -9.20 8.93
C LEU A 314 -10.66 -10.57 9.14
N PHE A 315 -11.08 -11.21 8.04
CA PHE A 315 -11.71 -12.53 8.09
C PHE A 315 -10.74 -13.59 8.65
N VAL A 316 -9.52 -13.62 8.13
CA VAL A 316 -8.50 -14.59 8.59
C VAL A 316 -8.12 -14.30 10.04
N ALA A 317 -7.91 -13.04 10.42
CA ALA A 317 -7.61 -12.67 11.80
C ALA A 317 -8.77 -13.08 12.77
N ALA A 318 -10.02 -12.95 12.34
CA ALA A 318 -11.17 -13.38 13.13
C ALA A 318 -11.29 -14.91 13.20
N ARG A 319 -10.95 -15.63 12.13
CA ARG A 319 -10.90 -17.09 12.10
C ARG A 319 -9.83 -17.64 13.05
N ASP A 320 -8.69 -16.97 13.11
CA ASP A 320 -7.57 -17.35 14.00
C ASP A 320 -7.81 -16.91 15.45
N GLY A 321 -8.89 -16.14 15.72
CA GLY A 321 -9.28 -15.72 17.06
C GLY A 321 -8.69 -14.40 17.53
N ASP A 322 -8.05 -13.63 16.63
CA ASP A 322 -7.40 -12.35 16.92
C ASP A 322 -8.34 -11.17 16.75
N MET A 323 -9.50 -11.38 16.12
CA MET A 323 -10.56 -10.39 15.90
C MET A 323 -11.92 -10.94 16.37
N PRO A 324 -12.93 -10.07 16.56
CA PRO A 324 -14.27 -10.50 16.99
C PRO A 324 -14.90 -11.53 16.05
N ARG A 325 -15.66 -12.45 16.64
CA ARG A 325 -16.24 -13.62 15.92
C ARG A 325 -17.18 -13.24 14.77
N PHE A 326 -17.86 -12.09 14.83
CA PHE A 326 -18.75 -11.68 13.76
C PHE A 326 -18.04 -11.45 12.42
N LEU A 327 -16.75 -11.11 12.43
CA LEU A 327 -15.94 -10.89 11.22
C LEU A 327 -15.59 -12.18 10.47
N ARG A 328 -15.73 -13.37 11.09
CA ARG A 328 -15.45 -14.67 10.45
C ARG A 328 -16.66 -15.29 9.73
N THR A 329 -17.79 -14.58 9.68
CA THR A 329 -18.99 -15.08 9.02
C THR A 329 -18.96 -14.78 7.53
N THR A 330 -19.39 -15.76 6.72
CA THR A 330 -19.54 -15.63 5.25
C THR A 330 -21.01 -15.76 4.86
N ASN A 331 -21.34 -15.29 3.67
CA ASN A 331 -22.66 -15.52 3.07
C ASN A 331 -22.67 -16.81 2.22
N GLU A 332 -23.77 -17.07 1.50
CA GLU A 332 -23.96 -18.21 0.59
C GLU A 332 -22.96 -18.27 -0.59
N HIS A 333 -22.25 -17.16 -0.85
CA HIS A 333 -21.23 -17.05 -1.90
C HIS A 333 -19.81 -17.08 -1.33
N ASP A 334 -19.62 -17.54 -0.08
CA ASP A 334 -18.36 -17.54 0.66
C ASP A 334 -17.69 -16.15 0.82
N ALA A 335 -18.44 -15.06 0.63
CA ALA A 335 -17.92 -13.72 0.82
C ALA A 335 -18.00 -13.31 2.31
N PRO A 336 -16.92 -12.78 2.92
CA PRO A 336 -16.88 -12.33 4.32
C PRO A 336 -17.57 -10.97 4.47
N VAL A 337 -18.91 -10.95 4.39
CA VAL A 337 -19.71 -9.72 4.32
C VAL A 337 -19.48 -8.76 5.49
N PRO A 338 -19.38 -9.17 6.76
CA PRO A 338 -19.13 -8.23 7.85
C PRO A 338 -17.74 -7.58 7.77
N ALA A 339 -16.71 -8.34 7.37
CA ALA A 339 -15.36 -7.81 7.17
C ALA A 339 -15.35 -6.83 5.96
N LEU A 340 -16.02 -7.17 4.88
CA LEU A 340 -16.18 -6.30 3.71
C LEU A 340 -16.96 -5.02 4.05
N LEU A 341 -18.04 -5.13 4.84
CA LEU A 341 -18.82 -3.97 5.28
C LEU A 341 -17.98 -3.04 6.16
N MET A 342 -17.22 -3.59 7.10
CA MET A 342 -16.35 -2.79 7.96
C MET A 342 -15.25 -2.08 7.15
N SER A 343 -14.68 -2.75 6.14
CA SER A 343 -13.69 -2.15 5.23
C SER A 343 -14.31 -1.03 4.39
N THR A 344 -15.50 -1.25 3.83
CA THR A 344 -16.21 -0.23 3.06
C THR A 344 -16.64 0.96 3.93
N ALA A 345 -17.08 0.71 5.17
CA ALA A 345 -17.48 1.75 6.09
C ALA A 345 -16.28 2.64 6.51
N LEU A 346 -15.10 2.04 6.76
CA LEU A 346 -13.89 2.82 7.03
C LEU A 346 -13.48 3.64 5.80
N ALA A 347 -13.47 3.04 4.62
CA ALA A 347 -13.17 3.76 3.39
C ALA A 347 -14.16 4.91 3.14
N GLN A 348 -15.47 4.69 3.40
CA GLN A 348 -16.48 5.74 3.30
C GLN A 348 -16.24 6.88 4.30
N ALA A 349 -15.90 6.56 5.55
CA ALA A 349 -15.61 7.58 6.57
C ALA A 349 -14.38 8.42 6.14
N VAL A 350 -13.31 7.80 5.68
CA VAL A 350 -12.12 8.51 5.20
C VAL A 350 -12.44 9.32 3.94
N LEU A 351 -13.22 8.78 3.00
CA LEU A 351 -13.65 9.53 1.81
C LEU A 351 -14.48 10.78 2.17
N LEU A 352 -15.28 10.72 3.22
CA LEU A 352 -16.00 11.92 3.72
C LEU A 352 -15.05 12.95 4.35
N LEU A 353 -13.97 12.50 5.00
CA LEU A 353 -12.95 13.39 5.57
C LEU A 353 -12.19 14.16 4.48
N THR A 354 -12.09 13.63 3.26
CA THR A 354 -11.43 14.34 2.16
C THR A 354 -12.16 15.64 1.75
N LEU A 355 -13.43 15.82 2.13
CA LEU A 355 -14.13 17.10 1.95
C LEU A 355 -13.56 18.25 2.81
N ALA A 356 -12.82 17.92 3.86
CA ALA A 356 -12.14 18.89 4.72
C ALA A 356 -10.67 19.09 4.35
N SER A 357 -10.18 18.40 3.32
CA SER A 357 -8.79 18.46 2.88
C SER A 357 -8.69 19.19 1.55
N GLU A 358 -7.80 20.19 1.46
CA GLU A 358 -7.49 20.88 0.21
C GLU A 358 -6.65 20.00 -0.73
N ARG A 359 -6.02 18.93 -0.19
CA ARG A 359 -5.15 18.00 -0.91
C ARG A 359 -5.55 16.54 -0.64
N ALA A 360 -6.82 16.23 -0.93
CA ALA A 360 -7.46 14.95 -0.62
C ALA A 360 -6.66 13.71 -1.07
N PHE A 361 -6.04 13.78 -2.26
CA PHE A 361 -5.23 12.69 -2.79
C PHE A 361 -3.97 12.48 -1.97
N ASP A 362 -3.23 13.55 -1.67
CA ASP A 362 -1.96 13.49 -0.92
C ASP A 362 -2.20 13.01 0.50
N PHE A 363 -3.23 13.55 1.17
CA PHE A 363 -3.65 13.10 2.50
C PHE A 363 -3.93 11.59 2.54
N ALA A 364 -4.74 11.07 1.62
CA ALA A 364 -5.09 9.67 1.60
C ALA A 364 -3.88 8.78 1.26
N LEU A 365 -3.00 9.22 0.35
CA LEU A 365 -1.77 8.53 -0.03
C LEU A 365 -0.80 8.42 1.16
N GLU A 366 -0.52 9.54 1.82
CA GLU A 366 0.42 9.62 2.94
C GLU A 366 -0.08 8.86 4.16
N LEU A 367 -1.38 8.98 4.48
CA LEU A 367 -2.01 8.22 5.55
C LEU A 367 -1.94 6.71 5.27
N THR A 368 -2.15 6.28 4.03
CA THR A 368 -2.00 4.87 3.62
C THR A 368 -0.58 4.38 3.92
N GLY A 369 0.43 5.15 3.51
CA GLY A 369 1.83 4.87 3.77
C GLY A 369 2.15 4.80 5.26
N ALA A 370 1.70 5.78 6.03
CA ALA A 370 1.97 5.87 7.47
C ALA A 370 1.36 4.69 8.26
N LEU A 371 0.13 4.27 7.93
CA LEU A 371 -0.57 3.18 8.60
C LEU A 371 0.13 1.82 8.46
N VAL A 372 0.81 1.56 7.33
CA VAL A 372 1.48 0.27 7.11
C VAL A 372 2.86 0.18 7.78
N LEU A 373 3.44 1.30 8.20
CA LEU A 373 4.80 1.31 8.76
C LEU A 373 4.93 0.48 10.05
N VAL A 374 3.92 0.52 10.93
CA VAL A 374 3.92 -0.29 12.16
C VAL A 374 3.92 -1.79 11.86
N PRO A 375 3.03 -2.33 11.02
CA PRO A 375 3.11 -3.72 10.55
C PRO A 375 4.47 -4.11 9.97
N TYR A 376 5.04 -3.28 9.11
CA TYR A 376 6.31 -3.58 8.46
C TYR A 376 7.47 -3.57 9.44
N LEU A 377 7.51 -2.60 10.37
CA LEU A 377 8.52 -2.56 11.43
C LEU A 377 8.47 -3.80 12.32
N LEU A 378 7.28 -4.19 12.78
CA LEU A 378 7.10 -5.36 13.62
C LEU A 378 7.49 -6.65 12.89
N ALA A 379 7.12 -6.80 11.63
CA ALA A 379 7.52 -7.97 10.83
C ALA A 379 9.04 -8.03 10.60
N ALA A 380 9.68 -6.90 10.27
CA ALA A 380 11.14 -6.83 10.12
C ALA A 380 11.88 -7.14 11.43
N ALA A 381 11.42 -6.58 12.55
CA ALA A 381 11.97 -6.83 13.89
C ALA A 381 11.78 -8.29 14.33
N TYR A 382 10.65 -8.94 13.97
CA TYR A 382 10.49 -10.37 14.18
C TYR A 382 11.52 -11.18 13.38
N GLY A 383 11.82 -10.76 12.15
CA GLY A 383 12.90 -11.35 11.35
C GLY A 383 14.24 -11.35 12.10
N VAL A 384 14.61 -10.23 12.71
CA VAL A 384 15.82 -10.13 13.56
C VAL A 384 15.73 -11.09 14.74
N ARG A 385 14.59 -11.13 15.45
CA ARG A 385 14.39 -12.01 16.62
C ARG A 385 14.50 -13.49 16.26
N LEU A 386 13.90 -13.91 15.14
CA LEU A 386 13.93 -15.27 14.65
C LEU A 386 15.36 -15.70 14.26
N LEU A 387 16.05 -14.84 13.48
CA LEU A 387 17.37 -15.15 12.94
C LEU A 387 18.52 -15.08 13.97
N ARG A 388 18.35 -14.29 15.05
CA ARG A 388 19.29 -14.30 16.18
C ARG A 388 19.34 -15.63 16.91
N ARG A 389 18.24 -16.38 16.94
CA ARG A 389 18.16 -17.70 17.59
C ARG A 389 18.78 -18.81 16.74
N ASP A 390 18.97 -18.52 15.46
CA ASP A 390 19.50 -19.47 14.50
C ASP A 390 21.02 -19.27 14.39
N ARG A 391 21.79 -20.30 14.74
CA ARG A 391 23.28 -20.29 14.66
C ARG A 391 23.83 -20.34 13.23
N GLY A 392 22.99 -20.06 12.22
CA GLY A 392 23.34 -20.08 10.80
C GLY A 392 24.16 -18.86 10.31
N SER A 393 24.15 -18.62 9.00
CA SER A 393 24.87 -17.52 8.35
C SER A 393 24.44 -16.14 8.88
N ARG A 394 25.40 -15.24 9.12
CA ARG A 394 25.20 -13.85 9.59
C ARG A 394 24.49 -12.96 8.55
N GLY A 395 24.62 -13.27 7.25
CA GLY A 395 24.04 -12.45 6.19
C GLY A 395 22.54 -12.20 6.32
N PRO A 396 21.70 -13.21 6.55
CA PRO A 396 20.26 -13.01 6.76
C PRO A 396 19.91 -12.11 7.96
N LEU A 397 20.68 -12.21 9.04
CA LEU A 397 20.49 -11.37 10.22
C LEU A 397 20.80 -9.89 9.91
N VAL A 398 21.87 -9.63 9.14
CA VAL A 398 22.22 -8.28 8.69
C VAL A 398 21.11 -7.70 7.81
N VAL A 399 20.57 -8.49 6.85
CA VAL A 399 19.43 -8.08 6.01
C VAL A 399 18.22 -7.70 6.87
N ALA A 400 17.87 -8.53 7.87
CA ALA A 400 16.75 -8.24 8.75
C ALA A 400 16.98 -7.00 9.64
N ALA A 401 18.22 -6.82 10.14
CA ALA A 401 18.58 -5.63 10.92
C ALA A 401 18.52 -4.34 10.09
N LEU A 402 19.02 -4.37 8.86
CA LEU A 402 18.95 -3.23 7.95
C LEU A 402 17.51 -2.93 7.52
N ALA A 403 16.68 -3.95 7.25
CA ALA A 403 15.25 -3.77 6.97
C ALA A 403 14.51 -3.15 8.17
N THR A 404 14.85 -3.55 9.40
CA THR A 404 14.28 -2.96 10.62
C THR A 404 14.72 -1.50 10.79
N LEU A 405 16.00 -1.20 10.52
CA LEU A 405 16.51 0.17 10.56
C LEU A 405 15.83 1.05 9.48
N TYR A 406 15.65 0.53 8.29
CA TYR A 406 14.94 1.20 7.21
C TYR A 406 13.48 1.52 7.60
N THR A 407 12.74 0.55 8.13
CA THR A 407 11.35 0.78 8.54
C THR A 407 11.24 1.74 9.74
N ALA A 408 12.21 1.72 10.66
CA ALA A 408 12.30 2.72 11.72
C ALA A 408 12.64 4.13 11.17
N TRP A 409 13.50 4.20 10.16
CA TRP A 409 13.78 5.43 9.42
C TRP A 409 12.52 5.98 8.74
N LEU A 410 11.71 5.12 8.11
CA LEU A 410 10.45 5.54 7.50
C LEU A 410 9.47 6.14 8.51
N LEU A 411 9.37 5.58 9.72
CA LEU A 411 8.57 6.18 10.80
C LEU A 411 9.07 7.56 11.20
N PHE A 412 10.40 7.75 11.26
CA PHE A 412 10.98 9.07 11.50
C PHE A 412 10.71 10.02 10.33
N ALA A 413 10.86 9.54 9.08
CA ALA A 413 10.65 10.33 7.88
C ALA A 413 9.19 10.77 7.72
N ALA A 414 8.23 9.93 8.12
CA ALA A 414 6.80 10.26 8.14
C ALA A 414 6.48 11.51 8.98
N GLY A 415 7.31 11.81 9.98
CA GLY A 415 7.10 12.95 10.86
C GLY A 415 6.07 12.69 11.96
N ILE A 416 6.05 13.61 12.92
CA ILE A 416 5.16 13.49 14.09
C ILE A 416 3.70 13.64 13.71
N ASP A 417 3.39 14.43 12.71
CA ASP A 417 2.03 14.77 12.30
C ASP A 417 1.28 13.52 11.81
N HIS A 418 1.88 12.78 10.88
CA HIS A 418 1.32 11.51 10.39
C HIS A 418 1.25 10.44 11.50
N LEU A 419 2.26 10.39 12.38
CA LEU A 419 2.23 9.45 13.50
C LEU A 419 1.08 9.75 14.48
N LEU A 420 0.78 11.02 14.73
CA LEU A 420 -0.35 11.42 15.56
C LEU A 420 -1.69 11.03 14.90
N VAL A 421 -1.84 11.26 13.59
CA VAL A 421 -3.02 10.82 12.84
C VAL A 421 -3.15 9.29 12.85
N VAL A 422 -2.06 8.56 12.72
CA VAL A 422 -2.04 7.09 12.85
C VAL A 422 -2.57 6.66 14.22
N PHE A 423 -2.17 7.31 15.32
CA PHE A 423 -2.71 6.99 16.65
C PHE A 423 -4.20 7.29 16.77
N VAL A 424 -4.73 8.33 16.12
CA VAL A 424 -6.17 8.62 16.07
C VAL A 424 -6.94 7.45 15.43
N VAL A 425 -6.36 6.78 14.45
CA VAL A 425 -6.95 5.60 13.79
C VAL A 425 -6.78 4.33 14.63
N TYR A 426 -5.59 4.13 15.23
CA TYR A 426 -5.28 2.89 15.96
C TYR A 426 -5.91 2.80 17.36
N ALA A 427 -5.99 3.90 18.08
CA ALA A 427 -6.45 3.87 19.48
C ALA A 427 -7.91 3.38 19.63
N PRO A 428 -8.90 3.87 18.83
CA PRO A 428 -10.27 3.36 18.87
C PRO A 428 -10.37 1.87 18.51
N ALA A 429 -9.47 1.36 17.68
CA ALA A 429 -9.43 -0.05 17.30
C ALA A 429 -9.22 -0.99 18.49
N SER A 430 -8.63 -0.51 19.61
CA SER A 430 -8.47 -1.30 20.84
C SER A 430 -9.81 -1.81 21.40
N VAL A 431 -10.93 -1.20 21.02
CA VAL A 431 -12.28 -1.71 21.34
C VAL A 431 -12.50 -3.10 20.75
N LEU A 432 -11.97 -3.37 19.55
CA LEU A 432 -12.08 -4.70 18.92
C LEU A 432 -11.32 -5.76 19.75
N VAL A 433 -10.16 -5.40 20.32
CA VAL A 433 -9.43 -6.30 21.25
C VAL A 433 -10.25 -6.63 22.47
N VAL A 434 -10.88 -5.61 23.07
CA VAL A 434 -11.76 -5.79 24.25
C VAL A 434 -12.92 -6.73 23.89
N LEU A 435 -13.58 -6.50 22.74
CA LEU A 435 -14.66 -7.36 22.26
C LEU A 435 -14.19 -8.81 22.06
N THR A 436 -13.08 -9.01 21.36
CA THR A 436 -12.50 -10.34 21.10
C THR A 436 -12.20 -11.07 22.39
N ARG A 437 -11.52 -10.42 23.33
CA ARG A 437 -11.13 -11.02 24.62
C ARG A 437 -12.34 -11.26 25.54
N ARG A 438 -13.34 -10.40 25.47
CA ARG A 438 -14.62 -10.61 26.17
C ARG A 438 -15.34 -11.86 25.65
N GLU A 439 -15.40 -12.03 24.33
CA GLU A 439 -15.99 -13.24 23.72
C GLU A 439 -15.25 -14.53 24.10
N GLN A 440 -13.95 -14.43 24.43
CA GLN A 440 -13.10 -15.54 24.84
C GLN A 440 -13.06 -15.75 26.37
N GLY A 441 -13.70 -14.90 27.16
CA GLY A 441 -13.65 -14.95 28.62
C GLY A 441 -12.26 -14.60 29.19
N ARG A 442 -11.43 -13.86 28.44
CA ARG A 442 -10.04 -13.53 28.80
C ARG A 442 -9.92 -12.12 29.40
N ARG A 443 -8.82 -11.87 30.12
CA ARG A 443 -8.49 -10.52 30.62
C ARG A 443 -8.26 -9.57 29.45
N TRP A 444 -8.80 -8.35 29.53
CA TRP A 444 -8.73 -7.38 28.43
C TRP A 444 -7.30 -6.96 28.07
N PHE A 445 -6.48 -6.60 29.08
CA PHE A 445 -5.10 -6.18 28.86
C PHE A 445 -4.18 -6.66 29.96
N SER A 446 -3.01 -7.17 29.58
CA SER A 446 -1.89 -7.44 30.48
C SER A 446 -1.21 -6.12 30.91
N PRO A 447 -0.35 -6.10 31.95
CA PRO A 447 0.36 -4.89 32.37
C PRO A 447 1.19 -4.23 31.25
N ARG A 448 1.83 -5.02 30.40
CA ARG A 448 2.62 -4.50 29.25
C ARG A 448 1.72 -3.92 28.17
N GLU A 449 0.61 -4.55 27.87
CA GLU A 449 -0.34 -4.08 26.88
C GLU A 449 -1.05 -2.79 27.32
N ARG A 450 -1.25 -2.61 28.64
CA ARG A 450 -1.77 -1.34 29.18
C ARG A 450 -0.85 -0.15 28.90
N VAL A 451 0.47 -0.35 28.90
CA VAL A 451 1.42 0.70 28.52
C VAL A 451 1.26 1.07 27.04
N VAL A 452 1.16 0.08 26.15
CA VAL A 452 0.95 0.32 24.71
C VAL A 452 -0.38 1.03 24.47
N LEU A 453 -1.45 0.60 25.16
CA LEU A 453 -2.77 1.25 25.10
C LEU A 453 -2.70 2.71 25.58
N ALA A 454 -2.03 2.97 26.70
CA ALA A 454 -1.87 4.32 27.24
C ALA A 454 -1.11 5.23 26.25
N VAL A 455 -0.01 4.75 25.66
CA VAL A 455 0.72 5.49 24.62
C VAL A 455 -0.17 5.77 23.42
N SER A 456 -0.93 4.78 22.95
CA SER A 456 -1.85 4.94 21.81
C SER A 456 -2.95 5.95 22.10
N LEU A 457 -3.54 5.93 23.30
CA LEU A 457 -4.59 6.88 23.70
C LEU A 457 -4.04 8.31 23.88
N LEU A 458 -2.85 8.45 24.47
CA LEU A 458 -2.18 9.76 24.60
C LEU A 458 -1.81 10.32 23.22
N GLY A 459 -1.26 9.49 22.33
CA GLY A 459 -0.98 9.87 20.95
C GLY A 459 -2.24 10.29 20.19
N ALA A 460 -3.34 9.55 20.35
CA ALA A 460 -4.61 9.89 19.74
C ALA A 460 -5.20 11.20 20.30
N ALA A 461 -5.13 11.41 21.61
CA ALA A 461 -5.57 12.66 22.23
C ALA A 461 -4.75 13.85 21.72
N ALA A 462 -3.41 13.71 21.65
CA ALA A 462 -2.54 14.74 21.09
C ALA A 462 -2.84 14.99 19.61
N GLY A 463 -3.07 13.93 18.82
CA GLY A 463 -3.44 14.04 17.41
C GLY A 463 -4.77 14.76 17.20
N LEU A 464 -5.80 14.43 17.99
CA LEU A 464 -7.08 15.12 17.93
C LEU A 464 -6.94 16.61 18.30
N VAL A 465 -6.19 16.93 19.37
CA VAL A 465 -5.92 18.32 19.73
C VAL A 465 -5.22 19.06 18.59
N ALA A 466 -4.19 18.45 18.00
CA ALA A 466 -3.43 19.06 16.90
C ALA A 466 -4.31 19.31 15.66
N LEU A 467 -5.23 18.38 15.33
CA LEU A 467 -6.20 18.54 14.25
C LEU A 467 -7.21 19.65 14.54
N PHE A 468 -7.79 19.69 15.76
CA PHE A 468 -8.79 20.71 16.13
C PHE A 468 -8.19 22.11 16.28
N THR A 469 -6.91 22.21 16.62
CA THR A 469 -6.19 23.51 16.75
C THR A 469 -5.58 23.98 15.44
N GLY A 470 -5.69 23.21 14.36
CA GLY A 470 -5.09 23.52 13.05
C GLY A 470 -3.56 23.43 13.03
N LEU A 471 -2.95 22.78 14.03
CA LEU A 471 -1.51 22.51 14.03
C LEU A 471 -1.14 21.44 13.00
N ILE A 472 -2.07 20.54 12.70
CA ILE A 472 -1.98 19.58 11.60
C ILE A 472 -3.11 19.90 10.64
N ALA A 473 -2.79 20.21 9.37
CA ALA A 473 -3.75 20.31 8.28
C ALA A 473 -4.04 18.91 7.71
N LEU A 474 -5.31 18.67 7.34
CA LEU A 474 -5.75 17.44 6.65
C LEU A 474 -5.59 17.58 5.14
#